data_f326da036810668e7678606d0dfd25ec
#
_entry.id   f326da036810668e7678606d0dfd25ec
#
_cell.length_a   1.000
_cell.length_b   1.000
_cell.length_c   1.000
_cell.angle_alpha   90.00
_cell.angle_beta   90.00
_cell.angle_gamma   90.00
#
_symmetry.space_group_name_H-M   'P 1'
#
loop_
_entity.id
_entity.type
_entity.pdbx_description
1 polymer ?
#
loop_
_entity_poly.entity_id
_entity_poly.type
_entity_poly.pdbx_seq_one_letter_code
_entity_poly.pdbx_strand_id
1 'polypeptide(L)'
;MGGQFWTEKEDEICCKAVVDTYVIGRKRLHVDECANMIHSCEGIEHDKNIVRMRLQNIKSLLEDMNIPNTLDVRPLSHAGKQTRECLVAYLKECGVKY
;
A
#
# COMPACT_ATOMS: atom_id res chain seq x y z
N MET A 1 12.42 21.46 -7.34
CA MET A 1 11.77 21.18 -6.15
C MET A 1 11.90 19.73 -5.74
N GLY A 2 12.66 19.51 -4.75
CA GLY A 2 12.82 18.14 -4.32
C GLY A 2 11.55 17.65 -3.66
N GLY A 3 11.31 16.41 -3.76
CA GLY A 3 10.36 15.76 -2.92
C GLY A 3 8.92 16.15 -3.16
N GLN A 4 8.22 15.28 -3.77
CA GLN A 4 6.77 15.38 -3.78
C GLN A 4 6.26 14.73 -2.51
N PHE A 5 5.36 15.39 -1.83
CA PHE A 5 4.75 14.82 -0.65
C PHE A 5 3.68 13.81 -1.08
N TRP A 6 3.61 12.70 -0.35
CA TRP A 6 2.50 11.78 -0.50
C TRP A 6 1.27 12.41 0.13
N THR A 7 0.21 12.57 -0.65
CA THR A 7 -1.04 13.06 -0.11
C THR A 7 -1.75 11.93 0.61
N GLU A 8 -2.65 12.29 1.51
CA GLU A 8 -3.45 11.30 2.20
C GLU A 8 -4.25 10.46 1.22
N LYS A 9 -4.78 11.10 0.17
CA LYS A 9 -5.54 10.38 -0.86
C LYS A 9 -4.69 9.33 -1.56
N GLU A 10 -3.43 9.66 -1.87
CA GLU A 10 -2.53 8.69 -2.50
C GLU A 10 -2.27 7.50 -1.59
N ASP A 11 -2.01 7.76 -0.31
CA ASP A 11 -1.82 6.66 0.64
C ASP A 11 -3.08 5.82 0.80
N GLU A 12 -4.26 6.45 0.81
CA GLU A 12 -5.51 5.74 0.88
C GLU A 12 -5.69 4.81 -0.32
N ILE A 13 -5.40 5.31 -1.51
CA ILE A 13 -5.53 4.50 -2.73
C ILE A 13 -4.58 3.30 -2.67
N CYS A 14 -3.33 3.53 -2.28
CA CYS A 14 -2.34 2.45 -2.19
C CYS A 14 -2.74 1.42 -1.15
N CYS A 15 -3.13 1.87 0.04
CA CYS A 15 -3.51 0.96 1.11
C CYS A 15 -4.74 0.15 0.75
N LYS A 16 -5.73 0.79 0.14
CA LYS A 16 -6.95 0.10 -0.29
C LYS A 16 -6.62 -0.97 -1.32
N ALA A 17 -5.80 -0.63 -2.32
CA ALA A 17 -5.43 -1.59 -3.36
C ALA A 17 -4.72 -2.80 -2.77
N VAL A 18 -3.79 -2.58 -1.85
CA VAL A 18 -3.05 -3.68 -1.23
C VAL A 18 -3.96 -4.55 -0.36
N VAL A 19 -4.78 -3.94 0.48
CA VAL A 19 -5.66 -4.70 1.35
C VAL A 19 -6.67 -5.50 0.54
N ASP A 20 -7.32 -4.86 -0.44
CA ASP A 20 -8.32 -5.55 -1.26
C ASP A 20 -7.72 -6.70 -2.05
N THR A 21 -6.52 -6.51 -2.59
CA THR A 21 -5.91 -7.49 -3.46
C THR A 21 -5.22 -8.61 -2.68
N TYR A 22 -4.42 -8.26 -1.69
CA TYR A 22 -3.48 -9.19 -1.07
C TYR A 22 -3.88 -9.66 0.33
N VAL A 23 -4.65 -8.88 1.06
CA VAL A 23 -5.07 -9.26 2.42
C VAL A 23 -6.42 -9.96 2.38
N ILE A 24 -7.39 -9.33 1.74
CA ILE A 24 -8.75 -9.88 1.65
C ILE A 24 -8.87 -10.82 0.46
N GLY A 25 -8.48 -10.33 -0.71
CA GLY A 25 -8.60 -11.09 -1.96
C GLY A 25 -7.61 -12.23 -2.08
N ARG A 26 -6.49 -12.14 -1.38
CA ARG A 26 -5.41 -13.14 -1.41
C ARG A 26 -4.99 -13.53 -2.82
N LYS A 27 -4.98 -12.56 -3.71
CA LYS A 27 -4.60 -12.77 -5.09
C LYS A 27 -3.08 -12.82 -5.22
N ARG A 28 -2.61 -13.46 -6.28
CA ARG A 28 -1.18 -13.54 -6.58
C ARG A 28 -0.79 -12.61 -7.71
N LEU A 29 -1.31 -11.40 -7.65
CA LEU A 29 -1.01 -10.38 -8.62
C LEU A 29 0.41 -9.87 -8.39
N HIS A 30 1.19 -9.80 -9.47
CA HIS A 30 2.56 -9.29 -9.38
C HIS A 30 2.55 -7.84 -8.93
N VAL A 31 3.52 -7.47 -8.09
CA VAL A 31 3.58 -6.12 -7.52
C VAL A 31 3.63 -5.04 -8.61
N ASP A 32 4.30 -5.30 -9.71
CA ASP A 32 4.40 -4.33 -10.80
C ASP A 32 3.05 -4.07 -11.45
N GLU A 33 2.21 -5.09 -11.57
CA GLU A 33 0.87 -4.93 -12.11
C GLU A 33 0.00 -4.11 -11.16
N CYS A 34 0.12 -4.37 -9.88
CA CYS A 34 -0.59 -3.59 -8.88
C CYS A 34 -0.15 -2.13 -8.91
N ALA A 35 1.15 -1.88 -9.01
CA ALA A 35 1.69 -0.53 -9.11
C ALA A 35 1.18 0.18 -10.37
N ASN A 36 1.09 -0.54 -11.48
CA ASN A 36 0.53 0.02 -12.72
C ASN A 36 -0.93 0.42 -12.54
N MET A 37 -1.72 -0.42 -11.92
CA MET A 37 -3.12 -0.15 -11.68
C MET A 37 -3.30 1.08 -10.78
N ILE A 38 -2.50 1.17 -9.73
CA ILE A 38 -2.54 2.32 -8.83
C ILE A 38 -2.13 3.58 -9.56
N HIS A 39 -1.05 3.49 -10.33
CA HIS A 39 -0.53 4.65 -11.07
C HIS A 39 -1.56 5.22 -12.03
N SER A 40 -2.44 4.39 -12.57
CA SER A 40 -3.48 4.84 -13.47
C SER A 40 -4.68 5.46 -12.76
N CYS A 41 -4.73 5.40 -11.44
CA CYS A 41 -5.85 5.96 -10.68
C CYS A 41 -5.77 7.48 -10.64
N GLU A 42 -6.92 8.12 -10.72
CA GLU A 42 -7.00 9.56 -10.57
C GLU A 42 -6.58 9.95 -9.16
N GLY A 43 -5.73 10.95 -9.06
CA GLY A 43 -5.23 11.42 -7.77
C GLY A 43 -3.83 10.93 -7.43
N ILE A 44 -3.28 10.01 -8.23
CA ILE A 44 -1.91 9.55 -8.04
C ILE A 44 -0.99 10.43 -8.88
N GLU A 45 -0.05 11.10 -8.22
CA GLU A 45 0.87 12.02 -8.89
C GLU A 45 2.32 11.54 -8.88
N HIS A 46 2.60 10.46 -8.16
CA HIS A 46 3.93 9.87 -8.15
C HIS A 46 4.07 8.88 -9.30
N ASP A 47 5.30 8.72 -9.79
CA ASP A 47 5.53 7.76 -10.86
C ASP A 47 5.42 6.33 -10.35
N LYS A 48 5.39 5.39 -11.29
CA LYS A 48 5.18 3.98 -10.99
C LYS A 48 6.22 3.41 -10.04
N ASN A 49 7.48 3.83 -10.19
CA ASN A 49 8.55 3.30 -9.34
C ASN A 49 8.38 3.74 -7.89
N ILE A 50 7.94 4.97 -7.70
CA ILE A 50 7.70 5.49 -6.34
C ILE A 50 6.48 4.82 -5.74
N VAL A 51 5.44 4.60 -6.54
CA VAL A 51 4.27 3.84 -6.08
C VAL A 51 4.69 2.44 -5.64
N ARG A 52 5.54 1.78 -6.44
CA ARG A 52 6.03 0.44 -6.08
C ARG A 52 6.77 0.45 -4.75
N MET A 53 7.59 1.47 -4.50
CA MET A 53 8.27 1.60 -3.21
C MET A 53 7.28 1.77 -2.06
N ARG A 54 6.18 2.48 -2.29
CA ARG A 54 5.14 2.62 -1.27
C ARG A 54 4.50 1.27 -0.96
N LEU A 55 4.33 0.42 -1.96
CA LEU A 55 3.82 -0.93 -1.72
C LEU A 55 4.78 -1.74 -0.85
N GLN A 56 6.09 -1.54 -1.02
CA GLN A 56 7.07 -2.17 -0.15
C GLN A 56 6.97 -1.65 1.29
N ASN A 57 6.70 -0.37 1.47
CA ASN A 57 6.47 0.20 2.80
C ASN A 57 5.23 -0.42 3.45
N ILE A 58 4.16 -0.59 2.68
CA ILE A 58 2.93 -1.19 3.19
C ILE A 58 3.17 -2.66 3.56
N LYS A 59 3.95 -3.37 2.75
CA LYS A 59 4.33 -4.74 3.07
C LYS A 59 5.04 -4.82 4.42
N SER A 60 5.95 -3.89 4.69
CA SER A 60 6.66 -3.85 5.96
C SER A 60 5.69 -3.63 7.13
N LEU A 61 4.70 -2.75 6.96
CA LEU A 61 3.70 -2.51 8.00
C LEU A 61 2.84 -3.75 8.24
N LEU A 62 2.44 -4.44 7.17
CA LEU A 62 1.63 -5.66 7.32
C LEU A 62 2.39 -6.73 8.08
N GLU A 63 3.70 -6.86 7.81
CA GLU A 63 4.52 -7.83 8.53
C GLU A 63 4.67 -7.44 10.00
N ASP A 64 4.88 -6.16 10.27
CA ASP A 64 5.00 -5.69 11.65
C ASP A 64 3.73 -5.95 12.46
N MET A 65 2.59 -5.88 11.80
CA MET A 65 1.29 -6.13 12.44
C MET A 65 0.88 -7.60 12.42
N ASN A 66 1.72 -8.46 11.83
CA ASN A 66 1.44 -9.90 11.69
C ASN A 66 0.15 -10.17 10.92
N ILE A 67 -0.09 -9.40 9.87
CA ILE A 67 -1.27 -9.57 9.02
C ILE A 67 -0.92 -10.45 7.83
N PRO A 68 -1.52 -11.63 7.71
CA PRO A 68 -1.25 -12.50 6.55
C PRO A 68 -1.65 -11.82 5.25
N ASN A 69 -0.81 -11.97 4.24
CA ASN A 69 -1.07 -11.36 2.94
C ASN A 69 -0.29 -12.11 1.86
N THR A 70 -0.73 -11.94 0.62
CA THR A 70 -0.08 -12.58 -0.52
C THR A 70 0.81 -11.63 -1.31
N LEU A 71 1.05 -10.43 -0.80
CA LEU A 71 1.91 -9.46 -1.47
C LEU A 71 3.36 -9.97 -1.45
N ASP A 72 3.86 -10.32 -2.63
CA ASP A 72 5.20 -10.87 -2.77
C ASP A 72 6.16 -9.78 -3.23
N VAL A 73 6.67 -9.03 -2.28
CA VAL A 73 7.62 -7.97 -2.53
C VAL A 73 8.50 -7.82 -1.28
N ARG A 74 9.73 -7.37 -1.48
CA ARG A 74 10.64 -7.16 -0.37
C ARG A 74 10.14 -6.01 0.50
N PRO A 75 9.98 -6.21 1.81
CA PRO A 75 9.55 -5.12 2.67
C PRO A 75 10.61 -4.02 2.73
N LEU A 76 10.15 -2.79 2.82
CA LEU A 76 11.00 -1.62 2.94
C LEU A 76 10.51 -0.82 4.14
N SER A 77 11.33 -0.77 5.19
CA SER A 77 10.96 -0.08 6.42
C SER A 77 10.90 1.43 6.23
N HIS A 78 10.59 2.13 7.31
CA HIS A 78 10.47 3.60 7.35
C HIS A 78 9.22 4.13 6.65
N ALA A 79 8.13 3.37 6.72
CA ALA A 79 6.83 3.89 6.31
C ALA A 79 6.46 5.06 7.21
N GLY A 80 5.93 6.13 6.63
CA GLY A 80 5.55 7.29 7.38
C GLY A 80 4.28 7.07 8.21
N LYS A 81 4.06 8.01 9.13
CA LYS A 81 2.89 7.97 9.99
C LYS A 81 1.58 7.99 9.19
N GLN A 82 1.52 8.82 8.16
CA GLN A 82 0.33 8.92 7.32
C GLN A 82 -0.02 7.59 6.66
N THR A 83 0.99 6.90 6.12
CA THR A 83 0.78 5.60 5.49
C THR A 83 0.23 4.59 6.49
N ARG A 84 0.82 4.56 7.69
CA ARG A 84 0.38 3.66 8.75
C ARG A 84 -1.07 3.95 9.13
N GLU A 85 -1.40 5.22 9.32
CA GLU A 85 -2.75 5.60 9.72
C GLU A 85 -3.79 5.24 8.66
N CYS A 86 -3.47 5.46 7.40
CA CYS A 86 -4.35 5.08 6.31
C CYS A 86 -4.55 3.58 6.26
N LEU A 87 -3.49 2.81 6.43
CA LEU A 87 -3.57 1.36 6.42
C LEU A 87 -4.43 0.85 7.59
N VAL A 88 -4.17 1.34 8.80
CA VAL A 88 -4.91 0.91 9.98
C VAL A 88 -6.40 1.26 9.83
N ALA A 89 -6.70 2.46 9.36
CA ALA A 89 -8.08 2.89 9.18
C ALA A 89 -8.82 1.98 8.21
N TYR A 90 -8.18 1.65 7.09
CA TYR A 90 -8.83 0.80 6.10
C TYR A 90 -8.97 -0.64 6.58
N LEU A 91 -7.98 -1.17 7.27
CA LEU A 91 -8.07 -2.51 7.86
C LEU A 91 -9.25 -2.60 8.82
N LYS A 92 -9.44 -1.58 9.66
CA LYS A 92 -10.58 -1.53 10.57
C LYS A 92 -11.91 -1.48 9.81
N GLU A 93 -11.96 -0.66 8.78
CA GLU A 93 -13.16 -0.53 7.95
C GLU A 93 -13.54 -1.85 7.32
N CYS A 94 -12.56 -2.65 6.94
CA CYS A 94 -12.78 -3.96 6.33
C CYS A 94 -12.98 -5.08 7.36
N GLY A 95 -12.85 -4.77 8.65
CA GLY A 95 -13.03 -5.79 9.69
C GLY A 95 -11.86 -6.75 9.82
N VAL A 96 -10.69 -6.38 9.33
CA VAL A 96 -9.50 -7.21 9.46
C VAL A 96 -8.97 -7.10 10.88
N LYS A 97 -8.74 -8.24 11.52
CA LYS A 97 -8.20 -8.28 12.88
C LYS A 97 -6.71 -8.52 12.86
N TYR A 98 -6.03 -7.86 13.77
CA TYR A 98 -4.57 -8.00 13.90
C TYR A 98 -4.10 -7.71 15.31
#